data_097262746d6b7d2866aa35ac595147d9
#
_entry.id   097262746d6b7d2866aa35ac595147d9
#
_cell.length_a   1.000
_cell.length_b   1.000
_cell.length_c   1.000
_cell.angle_alpha   90.00
_cell.angle_beta   90.00
_cell.angle_gamma   90.00
#
_symmetry.space_group_name_H-M   'P 1'
#
loop_
_entity.id
_entity.type
_entity.pdbx_description
1 polymer ?
#
loop_
_entity_poly.entity_id
_entity_poly.type
_entity_poly.pdbx_seq_one_letter_code
_entity_poly.pdbx_strand_id
1 'polypeptide(L)'
;MFSELTRISHRLFVSNLTKSLATIISIGILYSVITALFFITNGLINTLKNYSNDINDGNVYLLSEYEGEDNSLIERRAKKYHGEKIELSQSQLDRYGIFVNDSAIILKFTSITQAEQYYNRKDTREFGYAKDEYHITELFNRKISAKKTLEDTKNEKIIPVIIILVIASMLIFVFIISHIISSDDKIIFMYRSLGATKKQIFFIYFSYIQEICFYIIIMMFITGGIMAGLSKIWIDPYFTDWLLSYFPGGTNPKVSTLGINKDLIYLFISLFASSFLSFLLCIDQFFTKKISQRIKGV
;
A
#
# COMPACT_ATOMS: atom_id res chain seq x y z
N MET A 1 1.62 -15.01 36.70
CA MET A 1 1.12 -16.05 35.77
C MET A 1 1.40 -15.76 34.31
N PHE A 2 0.95 -14.64 33.73
CA PHE A 2 1.25 -14.33 32.31
C PHE A 2 2.73 -14.18 32.02
N SER A 3 3.52 -13.53 32.85
CA SER A 3 4.97 -13.39 32.71
C SER A 3 5.72 -14.71 32.71
N GLU A 4 5.23 -15.70 33.44
CA GLU A 4 5.81 -17.05 33.46
C GLU A 4 5.50 -17.82 32.17
N LEU A 5 4.27 -17.69 31.64
CA LEU A 5 3.88 -18.33 30.38
C LEU A 5 4.67 -17.77 29.21
N THR A 6 4.92 -16.46 29.16
CA THR A 6 5.78 -15.85 28.12
C THR A 6 7.24 -16.28 28.28
N ARG A 7 7.75 -16.46 29.48
CA ARG A 7 9.08 -16.98 29.72
C ARG A 7 9.23 -18.43 29.24
N ILE A 8 8.20 -19.26 29.45
CA ILE A 8 8.17 -20.64 28.94
C ILE A 8 8.13 -20.63 27.41
N SER A 9 7.31 -19.78 26.80
CA SER A 9 7.23 -19.58 25.36
C SER A 9 8.59 -19.21 24.75
N HIS A 10 9.28 -18.24 25.35
CA HIS A 10 10.63 -17.85 24.89
C HIS A 10 11.64 -18.98 25.01
N ARG A 11 11.60 -19.76 26.08
CA ARG A 11 12.46 -20.96 26.21
C ARG A 11 12.15 -21.99 25.12
N LEU A 12 10.87 -22.17 24.78
CA LEU A 12 10.45 -23.05 23.69
C LEU A 12 10.98 -22.55 22.34
N PHE A 13 10.94 -21.21 22.11
CA PHE A 13 11.53 -20.59 20.93
C PHE A 13 13.04 -20.88 20.82
N VAL A 14 13.78 -20.66 21.89
CA VAL A 14 15.23 -20.90 21.91
C VAL A 14 15.56 -22.40 21.76
N SER A 15 14.81 -23.31 22.42
CA SER A 15 15.02 -24.76 22.29
C SER A 15 14.72 -25.30 20.88
N ASN A 16 13.79 -24.66 20.16
CA ASN A 16 13.43 -24.99 18.77
C ASN A 16 13.98 -23.99 17.76
N LEU A 17 15.12 -23.35 18.04
CA LEU A 17 15.67 -22.25 17.28
C LEU A 17 15.75 -22.54 15.77
N THR A 18 16.24 -23.74 15.40
CA THR A 18 16.37 -24.12 13.98
C THR A 18 15.03 -24.14 13.24
N LYS A 19 13.98 -24.68 13.88
CA LYS A 19 12.63 -24.71 13.29
C LYS A 19 12.03 -23.30 13.23
N SER A 20 12.22 -22.50 14.29
CA SER A 20 11.77 -21.11 14.36
C SER A 20 12.46 -20.26 13.28
N LEU A 21 13.76 -20.40 13.09
CA LEU A 21 14.50 -19.70 12.04
C LEU A 21 14.05 -20.11 10.63
N ALA A 22 13.84 -21.41 10.38
CA ALA A 22 13.33 -21.87 9.10
C ALA A 22 11.94 -21.25 8.79
N THR A 23 11.07 -21.14 9.79
CA THR A 23 9.77 -20.48 9.69
C THR A 23 9.90 -19.01 9.40
N ILE A 24 10.75 -18.30 10.16
CA ILE A 24 11.00 -16.86 10.01
C ILE A 24 11.52 -16.58 8.60
N ILE A 25 12.49 -17.38 8.10
CA ILE A 25 13.06 -17.20 6.78
C ILE A 25 12.00 -17.45 5.69
N SER A 26 11.27 -18.57 5.76
CA SER A 26 10.29 -18.93 4.73
C SER A 26 9.15 -17.90 4.59
N ILE A 27 8.53 -17.52 5.70
CA ILE A 27 7.43 -16.54 5.69
C ILE A 27 8.00 -15.13 5.54
N GLY A 28 9.16 -14.86 6.15
CA GLY A 28 9.82 -13.56 6.08
C GLY A 28 10.20 -13.17 4.65
N ILE A 29 10.71 -14.10 3.83
CA ILE A 29 10.97 -13.84 2.40
C ILE A 29 9.68 -13.46 1.67
N LEU A 30 8.61 -14.21 1.88
CA LEU A 30 7.32 -13.92 1.24
C LEU A 30 6.80 -12.53 1.59
N TYR A 31 6.77 -12.20 2.89
CA TYR A 31 6.37 -10.87 3.34
C TYR A 31 7.35 -9.76 2.93
N SER A 32 8.64 -10.07 2.75
CA SER A 32 9.61 -9.12 2.22
C SER A 32 9.30 -8.72 0.77
N VAL A 33 8.90 -9.67 -0.06
CA VAL A 33 8.46 -9.39 -1.44
C VAL A 33 7.22 -8.48 -1.44
N ILE A 34 6.23 -8.81 -0.60
CA ILE A 34 5.02 -7.98 -0.46
C ILE A 34 5.38 -6.57 0.00
N THR A 35 6.25 -6.45 1.00
CA THR A 35 6.71 -5.16 1.54
C THR A 35 7.47 -4.35 0.49
N ALA A 36 8.33 -5.00 -0.29
CA ALA A 36 9.04 -4.35 -1.39
C ALA A 36 8.08 -3.80 -2.45
N LEU A 37 7.06 -4.57 -2.85
CA LEU A 37 6.03 -4.12 -3.79
C LEU A 37 5.27 -2.88 -3.25
N PHE A 38 4.93 -2.85 -1.96
CA PHE A 38 4.31 -1.68 -1.35
C PHE A 38 5.24 -0.47 -1.32
N PHE A 39 6.50 -0.65 -0.95
CA PHE A 39 7.47 0.44 -0.95
C PHE A 39 7.65 1.03 -2.33
N ILE A 40 7.86 0.18 -3.35
CA ILE A 40 8.04 0.60 -4.73
C ILE A 40 6.80 1.36 -5.22
N THR A 41 5.61 0.79 -5.09
CA THR A 41 4.37 1.39 -5.59
C THR A 41 4.12 2.75 -4.95
N ASN A 42 4.24 2.84 -3.62
CA ASN A 42 4.05 4.10 -2.90
C ASN A 42 5.15 5.11 -3.22
N GLY A 43 6.39 4.66 -3.43
CA GLY A 43 7.51 5.50 -3.84
C GLY A 43 7.26 6.14 -5.21
N LEU A 44 6.81 5.37 -6.18
CA LEU A 44 6.48 5.85 -7.52
C LEU A 44 5.28 6.83 -7.51
N ILE A 45 4.23 6.55 -6.74
CA ILE A 45 3.09 7.46 -6.57
C ILE A 45 3.54 8.79 -5.95
N ASN A 46 4.39 8.75 -4.92
CA ASN A 46 4.94 9.95 -4.30
C ASN A 46 5.83 10.72 -5.28
N THR A 47 6.64 10.02 -6.06
CA THR A 47 7.47 10.63 -7.12
C THR A 47 6.61 11.36 -8.13
N LEU A 48 5.57 10.71 -8.66
CA LEU A 48 4.64 11.34 -9.59
C LEU A 48 3.99 12.59 -8.99
N LYS A 49 3.51 12.48 -7.74
CA LYS A 49 2.86 13.60 -7.04
C LYS A 49 3.81 14.79 -6.90
N ASN A 50 5.04 14.57 -6.44
CA ASN A 50 6.02 15.61 -6.26
C ASN A 50 6.42 16.22 -7.61
N TYR A 51 6.74 15.38 -8.58
CA TYR A 51 7.13 15.82 -9.91
C TYR A 51 6.03 16.63 -10.60
N SER A 52 4.77 16.16 -10.53
CA SER A 52 3.64 16.89 -11.10
C SER A 52 3.37 18.23 -10.39
N ASN A 53 3.74 18.35 -9.12
CA ASN A 53 3.63 19.62 -8.40
C ASN A 53 4.78 20.58 -8.78
N ASP A 54 6.01 20.07 -8.92
CA ASP A 54 7.18 20.89 -9.21
C ASP A 54 7.09 21.55 -10.61
N ILE A 55 6.47 20.88 -11.58
CA ILE A 55 6.33 21.43 -12.94
C ILE A 55 5.53 22.72 -12.99
N ASN A 56 4.51 22.89 -12.13
CA ASN A 56 3.57 24.02 -12.14
C ASN A 56 3.53 24.76 -10.81
N ASP A 57 4.59 24.76 -10.02
CA ASP A 57 4.61 25.35 -8.69
C ASP A 57 3.43 24.89 -7.80
N GLY A 58 3.01 23.62 -7.98
CA GLY A 58 1.86 23.03 -7.26
C GLY A 58 0.49 23.39 -7.80
N ASN A 59 0.40 24.26 -8.82
CA ASN A 59 -0.88 24.74 -9.33
C ASN A 59 -1.42 23.87 -10.46
N VAL A 60 -2.72 23.94 -10.67
CA VAL A 60 -3.45 23.31 -11.78
C VAL A 60 -4.17 24.38 -12.57
N TYR A 61 -4.00 24.40 -13.86
CA TYR A 61 -4.60 25.37 -14.74
C TYR A 61 -5.69 24.71 -15.60
N LEU A 62 -6.88 25.30 -15.62
CA LEU A 62 -7.96 24.95 -16.53
C LEU A 62 -8.19 26.09 -17.50
N LEU A 63 -8.35 25.77 -18.76
CA LEU A 63 -8.76 26.70 -19.78
C LEU A 63 -10.27 26.62 -19.91
N SER A 64 -10.96 27.76 -19.84
CA SER A 64 -12.39 27.88 -20.14
C SER A 64 -12.52 28.69 -21.42
N GLU A 65 -13.01 28.07 -22.47
CA GLU A 65 -13.39 28.74 -23.71
C GLU A 65 -14.91 28.81 -23.74
N TYR A 66 -15.46 30.00 -23.59
CA TYR A 66 -16.89 30.23 -23.76
C TYR A 66 -17.18 31.55 -24.46
N GLU A 67 -17.80 31.47 -25.61
CA GLU A 67 -18.31 32.64 -26.33
C GLU A 67 -19.69 32.98 -25.76
N GLY A 68 -19.77 34.01 -24.92
CA GLY A 68 -21.04 34.60 -24.53
C GLY A 68 -21.44 34.58 -23.06
N GLU A 69 -20.67 33.96 -22.17
CA GLU A 69 -20.94 34.06 -20.73
C GLU A 69 -20.21 35.27 -20.10
N ASP A 70 -20.87 35.89 -19.14
CA ASP A 70 -20.26 36.93 -18.32
C ASP A 70 -19.08 36.34 -17.55
N ASN A 71 -17.88 36.82 -17.85
CA ASN A 71 -16.61 36.44 -17.20
C ASN A 71 -16.70 36.45 -15.66
N SER A 72 -17.61 37.31 -15.12
CA SER A 72 -17.88 37.41 -13.70
C SER A 72 -18.56 36.15 -13.12
N LEU A 73 -19.32 35.41 -13.90
CA LEU A 73 -19.98 34.17 -13.46
C LEU A 73 -18.97 33.02 -13.36
N ILE A 74 -18.09 32.90 -14.35
CA ILE A 74 -17.03 31.90 -14.36
C ILE A 74 -16.12 32.11 -13.15
N GLU A 75 -15.73 33.36 -12.88
CA GLU A 75 -14.90 33.70 -11.74
C GLU A 75 -15.57 33.41 -10.40
N ARG A 76 -16.86 33.74 -10.24
CA ARG A 76 -17.62 33.40 -9.02
C ARG A 76 -17.74 31.90 -8.80
N ARG A 77 -17.96 31.13 -9.86
CA ARG A 77 -17.99 29.65 -9.81
C ARG A 77 -16.64 29.09 -9.42
N ALA A 78 -15.55 29.57 -10.04
CA ALA A 78 -14.21 29.14 -9.73
C ALA A 78 -13.85 29.40 -8.25
N LYS A 79 -14.20 30.59 -7.72
CA LYS A 79 -13.99 30.95 -6.30
C LYS A 79 -14.69 29.99 -5.34
N LYS A 80 -15.86 29.44 -5.66
CA LYS A 80 -16.55 28.43 -4.85
C LYS A 80 -15.72 27.17 -4.64
N TYR A 81 -14.83 26.84 -5.58
CA TYR A 81 -13.92 25.69 -5.55
C TYR A 81 -12.48 26.10 -5.29
N HIS A 82 -12.28 27.29 -4.71
CA HIS A 82 -10.94 27.87 -4.42
C HIS A 82 -10.07 28.09 -5.66
N GLY A 83 -10.70 28.27 -6.81
CA GLY A 83 -10.05 28.68 -8.04
C GLY A 83 -10.02 30.20 -8.20
N GLU A 84 -9.02 30.69 -8.92
CA GLU A 84 -8.88 32.11 -9.25
C GLU A 84 -8.63 32.29 -10.75
N LYS A 85 -9.16 33.38 -11.33
CA LYS A 85 -8.82 33.78 -12.68
C LYS A 85 -7.45 34.43 -12.68
N ILE A 86 -6.59 34.01 -13.59
CA ILE A 86 -5.25 34.57 -13.72
C ILE A 86 -4.94 34.90 -15.19
N GLU A 87 -3.97 35.77 -15.38
CA GLU A 87 -3.33 36.02 -16.66
C GLU A 87 -1.89 35.44 -16.60
N LEU A 88 -1.55 34.66 -17.62
CA LEU A 88 -0.21 34.08 -17.75
C LEU A 88 0.55 34.84 -18.85
N SER A 89 1.86 35.05 -18.64
CA SER A 89 2.74 35.55 -19.70
C SER A 89 2.93 34.51 -20.80
N GLN A 90 3.23 34.95 -22.01
CA GLN A 90 3.46 34.05 -23.17
C GLN A 90 4.51 32.97 -22.82
N SER A 91 5.57 33.34 -22.13
CA SER A 91 6.61 32.39 -21.72
C SER A 91 6.11 31.34 -20.72
N GLN A 92 5.11 31.68 -19.89
CA GLN A 92 4.47 30.70 -18.99
C GLN A 92 3.48 29.81 -19.76
N LEU A 93 2.74 30.38 -20.70
CA LEU A 93 1.83 29.61 -21.56
C LEU A 93 2.61 28.55 -22.35
N ASP A 94 3.72 28.94 -22.99
CA ASP A 94 4.58 28.03 -23.74
C ASP A 94 5.19 26.94 -22.82
N ARG A 95 5.67 27.33 -21.62
CA ARG A 95 6.21 26.39 -20.63
C ARG A 95 5.19 25.37 -20.14
N TYR A 96 3.94 25.77 -20.00
CA TYR A 96 2.87 24.90 -19.53
C TYR A 96 2.13 24.18 -20.64
N GLY A 97 2.48 24.46 -21.90
CA GLY A 97 1.82 23.88 -23.08
C GLY A 97 0.35 24.30 -23.18
N ILE A 98 0.05 25.54 -22.76
CA ILE A 98 -1.31 26.10 -22.79
C ILE A 98 -1.44 26.94 -24.07
N PHE A 99 -2.31 26.51 -24.96
CA PHE A 99 -2.66 27.30 -26.17
C PHE A 99 -3.95 28.05 -25.83
N VAL A 100 -3.90 29.38 -25.92
CA VAL A 100 -5.01 30.28 -25.55
C VAL A 100 -5.54 30.95 -26.79
N ASN A 101 -6.85 30.88 -27.00
CA ASN A 101 -7.54 31.75 -27.97
C ASN A 101 -7.91 33.08 -27.27
N ASP A 102 -8.14 34.15 -28.01
CA ASP A 102 -8.38 35.50 -27.49
C ASP A 102 -9.58 35.60 -26.50
N SER A 103 -10.50 34.63 -26.52
CA SER A 103 -11.68 34.54 -25.64
C SER A 103 -11.49 33.62 -24.43
N ALA A 104 -10.36 32.98 -24.29
CA ALA A 104 -10.18 31.98 -23.25
C ALA A 104 -9.81 32.58 -21.89
N ILE A 105 -10.42 32.03 -20.82
CA ILE A 105 -10.13 32.38 -19.43
C ILE A 105 -9.29 31.27 -18.81
N ILE A 106 -8.18 31.65 -18.15
CA ILE A 106 -7.35 30.72 -17.42
C ILE A 106 -7.74 30.73 -15.96
N LEU A 107 -8.14 29.57 -15.46
CA LEU A 107 -8.45 29.34 -14.05
C LEU A 107 -7.32 28.57 -13.38
N LYS A 108 -6.82 29.08 -12.28
CA LYS A 108 -5.78 28.47 -11.44
C LYS A 108 -6.40 27.86 -10.21
N PHE A 109 -6.02 26.61 -9.90
CA PHE A 109 -6.39 25.91 -8.68
C PHE A 109 -5.14 25.47 -7.93
N THR A 110 -5.19 25.47 -6.61
CA THR A 110 -4.06 25.06 -5.75
C THR A 110 -3.95 23.54 -5.60
N SER A 111 -4.94 22.76 -6.05
CA SER A 111 -4.89 21.31 -6.01
C SER A 111 -5.67 20.66 -7.17
N ILE A 112 -5.22 19.46 -7.57
CA ILE A 112 -5.93 18.65 -8.57
C ILE A 112 -7.36 18.35 -8.13
N THR A 113 -7.58 18.06 -6.85
CA THR A 113 -8.91 17.71 -6.33
C THR A 113 -9.91 18.86 -6.48
N GLN A 114 -9.46 20.09 -6.25
CA GLN A 114 -10.30 21.30 -6.44
C GLN A 114 -10.64 21.51 -7.92
N ALA A 115 -9.66 21.34 -8.80
CA ALA A 115 -9.85 21.43 -10.24
C ALA A 115 -10.80 20.34 -10.76
N GLU A 116 -10.66 19.10 -10.28
CA GLU A 116 -11.57 17.99 -10.60
C GLU A 116 -13.01 18.26 -10.11
N GLN A 117 -13.17 18.79 -8.90
CA GLN A 117 -14.49 19.16 -8.35
C GLN A 117 -15.14 20.27 -9.17
N TYR A 118 -14.36 21.29 -9.57
CA TYR A 118 -14.85 22.34 -10.44
C TYR A 118 -15.25 21.80 -11.81
N TYR A 119 -14.43 20.95 -12.42
CA TYR A 119 -14.68 20.35 -13.73
C TYR A 119 -15.89 19.40 -13.74
N ASN A 120 -16.03 18.59 -12.69
CA ASN A 120 -17.12 17.61 -12.56
C ASN A 120 -18.38 18.17 -11.89
N ARG A 121 -18.47 19.48 -11.70
CA ARG A 121 -19.63 20.10 -11.05
C ARG A 121 -20.93 19.75 -11.76
N LYS A 122 -21.95 19.43 -10.97
CA LYS A 122 -23.32 19.11 -11.46
C LYS A 122 -24.18 20.34 -11.73
N ASP A 123 -23.71 21.53 -11.35
CA ASP A 123 -24.49 22.79 -11.38
C ASP A 123 -24.87 23.22 -12.80
N THR A 124 -24.29 22.67 -13.84
CA THR A 124 -24.62 22.95 -15.24
C THR A 124 -25.96 22.37 -15.71
N ARG A 125 -26.57 21.47 -14.93
CA ARG A 125 -27.85 20.83 -15.30
C ARG A 125 -29.08 21.60 -14.84
N GLU A 126 -28.98 22.44 -13.82
CA GLU A 126 -30.13 23.11 -13.23
C GLU A 126 -30.56 24.40 -13.96
N PHE A 127 -29.71 25.00 -14.79
CA PHE A 127 -29.97 26.28 -15.44
C PHE A 127 -30.12 26.23 -16.94
N GLY A 128 -30.17 25.07 -17.59
CA GLY A 128 -30.40 24.96 -19.03
C GLY A 128 -29.30 25.56 -19.94
N TYR A 129 -28.18 25.94 -19.38
CA TYR A 129 -27.03 26.44 -20.14
C TYR A 129 -26.31 25.30 -20.85
N ALA A 130 -25.91 25.54 -22.09
CA ALA A 130 -25.08 24.64 -22.86
C ALA A 130 -23.88 24.23 -22.02
N LYS A 131 -23.48 22.96 -22.15
CA LYS A 131 -22.28 22.41 -21.54
C LYS A 131 -21.14 23.36 -21.84
N ASP A 132 -20.64 24.08 -20.82
CA ASP A 132 -19.45 24.89 -20.98
C ASP A 132 -18.39 23.99 -21.61
N GLU A 133 -17.96 24.24 -22.82
CA GLU A 133 -16.86 23.49 -23.46
C GLU A 133 -15.56 23.92 -22.77
N TYR A 134 -15.27 23.27 -21.64
CA TYR A 134 -13.99 23.44 -20.99
C TYR A 134 -12.96 22.63 -21.74
N HIS A 135 -12.07 23.28 -22.43
CA HIS A 135 -10.85 22.65 -22.87
C HIS A 135 -9.94 22.47 -21.65
N ILE A 136 -9.84 21.23 -21.22
CA ILE A 136 -8.88 20.84 -20.21
C ILE A 136 -7.49 21.09 -20.82
N THR A 137 -6.62 21.81 -20.11
CA THR A 137 -5.26 21.96 -20.57
C THR A 137 -4.65 20.57 -20.73
N GLU A 138 -3.87 20.37 -21.78
CA GLU A 138 -3.23 19.09 -22.07
C GLU A 138 -2.42 18.60 -20.84
N LEU A 139 -1.79 19.53 -20.14
CA LEU A 139 -1.03 19.24 -18.94
C LEU A 139 -1.89 18.71 -17.79
N PHE A 140 -3.10 19.23 -17.62
CA PHE A 140 -4.05 18.73 -16.60
C PHE A 140 -4.55 17.32 -16.97
N ASN A 141 -4.88 17.08 -18.22
CA ASN A 141 -5.24 15.75 -18.72
C ASN A 141 -4.13 14.74 -18.47
N ARG A 142 -2.88 15.11 -18.74
CA ARG A 142 -1.71 14.27 -18.52
C ARG A 142 -1.53 13.94 -17.03
N LYS A 143 -1.73 14.92 -16.13
CA LYS A 143 -1.68 14.68 -14.68
C LYS A 143 -2.74 13.68 -14.23
N ILE A 144 -3.99 13.85 -14.66
CA ILE A 144 -5.08 12.94 -14.33
C ILE A 144 -4.82 11.56 -14.91
N SER A 145 -4.43 11.48 -16.16
CA SER A 145 -4.15 10.23 -16.85
C SER A 145 -2.99 9.46 -16.19
N ALA A 146 -1.89 10.14 -15.88
CA ALA A 146 -0.75 9.52 -15.19
C ALA A 146 -1.14 9.00 -13.81
N LYS A 147 -1.87 9.80 -13.01
CA LYS A 147 -2.38 9.40 -11.70
C LYS A 147 -3.30 8.17 -11.83
N LYS A 148 -4.25 8.22 -12.75
CA LYS A 148 -5.20 7.13 -12.99
C LYS A 148 -4.46 5.85 -13.42
N THR A 149 -3.51 5.92 -14.33
CA THR A 149 -2.71 4.77 -14.79
C THR A 149 -1.97 4.10 -13.63
N LEU A 150 -1.39 4.87 -12.68
CA LEU A 150 -0.71 4.31 -11.52
C LEU A 150 -1.70 3.71 -10.51
N GLU A 151 -2.84 4.36 -10.26
CA GLU A 151 -3.89 3.86 -9.38
C GLU A 151 -4.53 2.58 -9.95
N ASP A 152 -4.81 2.54 -11.24
CA ASP A 152 -5.34 1.35 -11.92
C ASP A 152 -4.32 0.21 -11.87
N THR A 153 -3.03 0.49 -12.14
CA THR A 153 -1.96 -0.51 -12.02
C THR A 153 -1.85 -1.05 -10.59
N LYS A 154 -1.95 -0.18 -9.58
CA LYS A 154 -1.96 -0.61 -8.18
C LYS A 154 -3.16 -1.51 -7.90
N ASN A 155 -4.36 -1.07 -8.26
CA ASN A 155 -5.60 -1.75 -7.89
C ASN A 155 -5.83 -3.03 -8.69
N GLU A 156 -5.57 -3.02 -9.99
CA GLU A 156 -5.88 -4.14 -10.88
C GLU A 156 -4.78 -5.21 -10.94
N LYS A 157 -3.51 -4.82 -10.74
CA LYS A 157 -2.38 -5.75 -10.88
C LYS A 157 -1.71 -6.07 -9.55
N ILE A 158 -1.39 -5.06 -8.74
CA ILE A 158 -0.57 -5.24 -7.54
C ILE A 158 -1.39 -5.79 -6.38
N ILE A 159 -2.58 -5.25 -6.11
CA ILE A 159 -3.43 -5.72 -5.01
C ILE A 159 -3.84 -7.19 -5.15
N PRO A 160 -4.28 -7.71 -6.32
CA PRO A 160 -4.56 -9.13 -6.47
C PRO A 160 -3.36 -10.03 -6.20
N VAL A 161 -2.16 -9.64 -6.65
CA VAL A 161 -0.92 -10.39 -6.35
C VAL A 161 -0.67 -10.44 -4.85
N ILE A 162 -0.85 -9.31 -4.15
CA ILE A 162 -0.70 -9.25 -2.69
C ILE A 162 -1.70 -10.18 -1.99
N ILE A 163 -2.96 -10.18 -2.41
CA ILE A 163 -3.99 -11.06 -1.83
C ILE A 163 -3.60 -12.54 -2.01
N ILE A 164 -3.13 -12.93 -3.20
CA ILE A 164 -2.67 -14.30 -3.46
C ILE A 164 -1.50 -14.66 -2.55
N LEU A 165 -0.52 -13.76 -2.39
CA LEU A 165 0.63 -13.99 -1.52
C LEU A 165 0.24 -14.08 -0.04
N VAL A 166 -0.73 -13.30 0.42
CA VAL A 166 -1.27 -13.40 1.79
C VAL A 166 -1.98 -14.73 2.01
N ILE A 167 -2.77 -15.20 1.05
CA ILE A 167 -3.41 -16.53 1.13
C ILE A 167 -2.34 -17.62 1.16
N ALA A 168 -1.33 -17.55 0.30
CA ALA A 168 -0.22 -18.50 0.30
C ALA A 168 0.51 -18.51 1.65
N SER A 169 0.77 -17.33 2.24
CA SER A 169 1.38 -17.23 3.57
C SER A 169 0.53 -17.89 4.65
N MET A 170 -0.79 -17.75 4.60
CA MET A 170 -1.70 -18.39 5.55
C MET A 170 -1.59 -19.91 5.45
N LEU A 171 -1.56 -20.49 4.25
CA LEU A 171 -1.39 -21.94 4.05
C LEU A 171 -0.05 -22.44 4.61
N ILE A 172 1.03 -21.67 4.37
CA ILE A 172 2.36 -21.98 4.93
C ILE A 172 2.32 -21.94 6.46
N PHE A 173 1.66 -20.94 7.06
CA PHE A 173 1.48 -20.87 8.52
C PHE A 173 0.73 -22.08 9.06
N VAL A 174 -0.38 -22.48 8.43
CA VAL A 174 -1.15 -23.68 8.84
C VAL A 174 -0.25 -24.91 8.84
N PHE A 175 0.52 -25.10 7.76
CA PHE A 175 1.43 -26.24 7.64
C PHE A 175 2.51 -26.23 8.72
N ILE A 176 3.15 -25.10 8.94
CA ILE A 176 4.24 -24.95 9.92
C ILE A 176 3.74 -25.13 11.34
N ILE A 177 2.60 -24.49 11.69
CA ILE A 177 1.99 -24.58 13.02
C ILE A 177 1.59 -26.05 13.29
N SER A 178 0.96 -26.69 12.32
CA SER A 178 0.59 -28.11 12.43
C SER A 178 1.82 -29.00 12.65
N HIS A 179 2.92 -28.75 11.94
CA HIS A 179 4.18 -29.46 12.09
C HIS A 179 4.83 -29.24 13.47
N ILE A 180 4.86 -27.99 13.96
CA ILE A 180 5.38 -27.66 15.29
C ILE A 180 4.57 -28.40 16.36
N ILE A 181 3.25 -28.31 16.31
CA ILE A 181 2.36 -28.98 17.27
C ILE A 181 2.60 -30.50 17.26
N SER A 182 2.69 -31.08 16.07
CA SER A 182 2.91 -32.52 15.91
C SER A 182 4.27 -32.98 16.42
N SER A 183 5.31 -32.17 16.26
CA SER A 183 6.66 -32.49 16.75
C SER A 183 6.79 -32.32 18.25
N ASP A 184 5.99 -31.45 18.86
CA ASP A 184 6.01 -31.13 20.29
C ASP A 184 4.99 -31.93 21.10
N ASP A 185 4.39 -32.97 20.53
CA ASP A 185 3.36 -33.80 21.18
C ASP A 185 3.83 -34.33 22.55
N LYS A 186 5.11 -34.74 22.68
CA LYS A 186 5.68 -35.21 23.95
C LYS A 186 5.76 -34.09 25.00
N ILE A 187 6.13 -32.88 24.58
CA ILE A 187 6.23 -31.69 25.45
C ILE A 187 4.83 -31.27 25.93
N ILE A 188 3.88 -31.25 25.02
CA ILE A 188 2.48 -30.94 25.32
C ILE A 188 1.92 -31.94 26.33
N PHE A 189 2.20 -33.23 26.12
CA PHE A 189 1.80 -34.28 27.07
C PHE A 189 2.44 -34.09 28.44
N MET A 190 3.71 -33.78 28.52
CA MET A 190 4.43 -33.51 29.77
C MET A 190 3.79 -32.33 30.51
N TYR A 191 3.49 -31.22 29.83
CA TYR A 191 2.77 -30.10 30.49
C TYR A 191 1.39 -30.50 31.04
N ARG A 192 0.65 -31.32 30.30
CA ARG A 192 -0.66 -31.82 30.76
C ARG A 192 -0.56 -32.75 31.95
N SER A 193 0.46 -33.62 31.98
CA SER A 193 0.70 -34.51 33.13
C SER A 193 1.12 -33.76 34.38
N LEU A 194 1.75 -32.60 34.25
CA LEU A 194 2.10 -31.67 35.32
C LEU A 194 0.91 -30.77 35.75
N GLY A 195 -0.29 -30.99 35.17
CA GLY A 195 -1.51 -30.26 35.55
C GLY A 195 -1.75 -28.98 34.79
N ALA A 196 -1.01 -28.71 33.70
CA ALA A 196 -1.27 -27.53 32.86
C ALA A 196 -2.65 -27.62 32.18
N THR A 197 -3.42 -26.55 32.33
CA THR A 197 -4.73 -26.43 31.68
C THR A 197 -4.62 -26.22 30.17
N LYS A 198 -5.68 -26.56 29.45
CA LYS A 198 -5.76 -26.33 28.00
C LYS A 198 -5.48 -24.87 27.65
N LYS A 199 -6.00 -23.91 28.43
CA LYS A 199 -5.77 -22.48 28.23
C LYS A 199 -4.30 -22.09 28.36
N GLN A 200 -3.59 -22.66 29.33
CA GLN A 200 -2.18 -22.37 29.54
C GLN A 200 -1.32 -22.88 28.40
N ILE A 201 -1.58 -24.09 27.89
CA ILE A 201 -0.88 -24.64 26.73
C ILE A 201 -1.17 -23.78 25.49
N PHE A 202 -2.45 -23.40 25.28
CA PHE A 202 -2.83 -22.48 24.23
C PHE A 202 -2.00 -21.19 24.26
N PHE A 203 -1.92 -20.52 25.41
CA PHE A 203 -1.18 -19.27 25.55
C PHE A 203 0.33 -19.43 25.34
N ILE A 204 0.93 -20.54 25.74
CA ILE A 204 2.35 -20.81 25.51
C ILE A 204 2.63 -20.86 24.01
N TYR A 205 1.88 -21.68 23.26
CA TYR A 205 2.11 -21.83 21.81
C TYR A 205 1.66 -20.60 21.02
N PHE A 206 0.59 -19.93 21.44
CA PHE A 206 0.21 -18.66 20.85
C PHE A 206 1.29 -17.59 21.00
N SER A 207 1.84 -17.41 22.22
CA SER A 207 2.95 -16.48 22.45
C SER A 207 4.19 -16.86 21.64
N TYR A 208 4.51 -18.14 21.50
CA TYR A 208 5.60 -18.63 20.68
C TYR A 208 5.45 -18.24 19.20
N ILE A 209 4.24 -18.37 18.65
CA ILE A 209 3.94 -17.97 17.28
C ILE A 209 4.01 -16.45 17.11
N GLN A 210 3.52 -15.67 18.09
CA GLN A 210 3.62 -14.20 18.06
C GLN A 210 5.07 -13.73 18.12
N GLU A 211 5.94 -14.42 18.85
CA GLU A 211 7.38 -14.16 18.86
C GLU A 211 8.02 -14.40 17.48
N ILE A 212 7.66 -15.46 16.78
CA ILE A 212 8.04 -15.71 15.39
C ILE A 212 7.56 -14.57 14.48
N CYS A 213 6.30 -14.13 14.60
CA CYS A 213 5.76 -13.01 13.82
C CYS A 213 6.54 -11.71 14.04
N PHE A 214 6.98 -11.45 15.27
CA PHE A 214 7.80 -10.27 15.56
C PHE A 214 9.14 -10.28 14.78
N TYR A 215 9.83 -11.42 14.73
CA TYR A 215 11.06 -11.54 13.93
C TYR A 215 10.80 -11.48 12.43
N ILE A 216 9.65 -11.99 11.95
CA ILE A 216 9.22 -11.84 10.56
C ILE A 216 9.05 -10.36 10.22
N ILE A 217 8.45 -9.56 11.11
CA ILE A 217 8.29 -8.11 10.91
C ILE A 217 9.64 -7.43 10.73
N ILE A 218 10.60 -7.72 11.59
CA ILE A 218 11.95 -7.15 11.47
C ILE A 218 12.57 -7.54 10.13
N MET A 219 12.50 -8.81 9.78
CA MET A 219 13.06 -9.33 8.54
C MET A 219 12.38 -8.67 7.31
N MET A 220 11.05 -8.60 7.26
CA MET A 220 10.33 -8.05 6.10
C MET A 220 10.65 -6.57 5.84
N PHE A 221 10.87 -5.77 6.91
CA PHE A 221 11.26 -4.37 6.74
C PHE A 221 12.68 -4.21 6.22
N ILE A 222 13.62 -4.96 6.80
CA ILE A 222 15.02 -4.88 6.40
C ILE A 222 15.18 -5.38 4.96
N THR A 223 14.76 -6.61 4.70
CA THR A 223 14.96 -7.23 3.38
C THR A 223 14.04 -6.63 2.32
N GLY A 224 12.77 -6.30 2.65
CA GLY A 224 11.86 -5.61 1.74
C GLY A 224 12.34 -4.21 1.38
N GLY A 225 12.92 -3.47 2.34
CA GLY A 225 13.55 -2.18 2.10
C GLY A 225 14.78 -2.28 1.20
N ILE A 226 15.65 -3.28 1.44
CA ILE A 226 16.81 -3.54 0.58
C ILE A 226 16.35 -3.90 -0.85
N MET A 227 15.37 -4.79 -1.00
CA MET A 227 14.83 -5.17 -2.32
C MET A 227 14.23 -3.96 -3.05
N ALA A 228 13.46 -3.12 -2.37
CA ALA A 228 12.91 -1.90 -2.95
C ALA A 228 14.01 -0.89 -3.33
N GLY A 229 15.06 -0.76 -2.50
CA GLY A 229 16.20 0.10 -2.82
C GLY A 229 17.00 -0.40 -4.04
N LEU A 230 17.27 -1.70 -4.13
CA LEU A 230 17.96 -2.30 -5.26
C LEU A 230 17.14 -2.23 -6.56
N SER A 231 15.81 -2.38 -6.45
CA SER A 231 14.92 -2.27 -7.63
C SER A 231 14.97 -0.89 -8.30
N LYS A 232 15.41 0.15 -7.59
CA LYS A 232 15.59 1.49 -8.13
C LYS A 232 16.50 1.49 -9.37
N ILE A 233 17.57 0.67 -9.36
CA ILE A 233 18.54 0.58 -10.47
C ILE A 233 17.85 0.24 -11.79
N TRP A 234 16.81 -0.61 -11.72
CA TRP A 234 16.05 -1.06 -12.89
C TRP A 234 14.85 -0.17 -13.20
N ILE A 235 14.19 0.32 -12.16
CA ILE A 235 12.93 1.06 -12.30
C ILE A 235 13.17 2.52 -12.69
N ASP A 236 14.23 3.15 -12.17
CA ASP A 236 14.52 4.58 -12.37
C ASP A 236 14.55 4.98 -13.85
N PRO A 237 15.32 4.34 -14.74
CA PRO A 237 15.36 4.77 -16.15
C PRO A 237 13.97 4.65 -16.82
N TYR A 238 13.28 3.51 -16.66
CA TYR A 238 11.96 3.31 -17.27
C TYR A 238 10.90 4.26 -16.74
N PHE A 239 10.90 4.51 -15.44
CA PHE A 239 9.91 5.40 -14.84
C PHE A 239 10.21 6.87 -15.14
N THR A 240 11.47 7.24 -15.24
CA THR A 240 11.91 8.57 -15.70
C THR A 240 11.46 8.83 -17.14
N ASP A 241 11.73 7.91 -18.04
CA ASP A 241 11.32 8.03 -19.45
C ASP A 241 9.79 8.09 -19.58
N TRP A 242 9.08 7.28 -18.80
CA TRP A 242 7.62 7.32 -18.73
C TRP A 242 7.11 8.67 -18.23
N LEU A 243 7.66 9.22 -17.14
CA LEU A 243 7.28 10.53 -16.63
C LEU A 243 7.56 11.65 -17.63
N LEU A 244 8.72 11.64 -18.28
CA LEU A 244 9.07 12.64 -19.30
C LEU A 244 8.17 12.57 -20.53
N SER A 245 7.67 11.39 -20.88
CA SER A 245 6.69 11.24 -21.97
C SER A 245 5.34 11.89 -21.64
N TYR A 246 4.93 11.85 -20.37
CA TYR A 246 3.70 12.51 -19.90
C TYR A 246 3.89 14.01 -19.66
N PHE A 247 5.09 14.44 -19.30
CA PHE A 247 5.40 15.83 -18.93
C PHE A 247 6.63 16.33 -19.72
N PRO A 248 6.49 16.56 -21.03
CA PRO A 248 7.58 17.07 -21.83
C PRO A 248 8.01 18.47 -21.35
N GLY A 249 9.32 18.71 -21.34
CA GLY A 249 9.91 19.96 -20.86
C GLY A 249 10.18 20.04 -19.37
N GLY A 250 9.87 18.99 -18.62
CA GLY A 250 10.25 18.87 -17.20
C GLY A 250 11.74 18.56 -17.03
N THR A 251 12.28 18.87 -15.85
CA THR A 251 13.62 18.42 -15.44
C THR A 251 13.60 16.94 -15.07
N ASN A 252 14.77 16.30 -15.04
CA ASN A 252 14.85 14.88 -14.66
C ASN A 252 14.23 14.64 -13.26
N PRO A 253 13.24 13.74 -13.14
CA PRO A 253 12.60 13.46 -11.87
C PRO A 253 13.55 12.73 -10.92
N LYS A 254 13.46 13.04 -9.63
CA LYS A 254 14.13 12.24 -8.60
C LYS A 254 13.24 11.06 -8.23
N VAL A 255 13.42 9.91 -8.88
CA VAL A 255 12.63 8.71 -8.61
C VAL A 255 12.97 8.13 -7.25
N SER A 256 11.92 7.85 -6.47
CA SER A 256 12.00 7.13 -5.21
C SER A 256 11.24 5.81 -5.31
N THR A 257 11.89 4.71 -4.93
CA THR A 257 11.27 3.39 -4.77
C THR A 257 10.96 3.06 -3.32
N LEU A 258 11.24 4.00 -2.40
CA LEU A 258 10.95 3.83 -0.98
C LEU A 258 9.82 4.81 -0.60
N GLY A 259 8.60 4.30 -0.57
CA GLY A 259 7.43 5.05 -0.13
C GLY A 259 6.80 4.41 1.11
N ILE A 260 6.82 5.14 2.23
CA ILE A 260 6.14 4.74 3.46
C ILE A 260 4.73 5.35 3.44
N ASN A 261 3.71 4.50 3.55
CA ASN A 261 2.32 4.92 3.60
C ASN A 261 1.54 4.09 4.63
N LYS A 262 0.32 4.51 4.95
CA LYS A 262 -0.61 3.81 5.84
C LYS A 262 -0.90 2.38 5.41
N ASP A 263 -0.73 2.07 4.13
CA ASP A 263 -0.91 0.72 3.56
C ASP A 263 -0.03 -0.34 4.25
N LEU A 264 1.13 0.05 4.81
CA LEU A 264 2.00 -0.85 5.57
C LEU A 264 1.32 -1.40 6.84
N ILE A 265 0.36 -0.67 7.41
CA ILE A 265 -0.41 -1.13 8.58
C ILE A 265 -1.22 -2.37 8.20
N TYR A 266 -1.75 -2.44 6.97
CA TYR A 266 -2.49 -3.61 6.49
C TYR A 266 -1.61 -4.86 6.41
N LEU A 267 -0.30 -4.71 6.16
CA LEU A 267 0.64 -5.84 6.18
C LEU A 267 0.80 -6.42 7.59
N PHE A 268 0.92 -5.56 8.60
CA PHE A 268 0.95 -6.02 9.99
C PHE A 268 -0.33 -6.75 10.37
N ILE A 269 -1.48 -6.14 10.05
CA ILE A 269 -2.78 -6.76 10.34
C ILE A 269 -2.90 -8.10 9.63
N SER A 270 -2.47 -8.20 8.36
CA SER A 270 -2.55 -9.44 7.59
C SER A 270 -1.66 -10.54 8.17
N LEU A 271 -0.44 -10.20 8.63
CA LEU A 271 0.47 -11.15 9.25
C LEU A 271 -0.10 -11.71 10.56
N PHE A 272 -0.56 -10.83 11.45
CA PHE A 272 -1.16 -11.26 12.71
C PHE A 272 -2.48 -12.00 12.51
N ALA A 273 -3.33 -11.54 11.59
CA ALA A 273 -4.58 -12.22 11.27
C ALA A 273 -4.35 -13.61 10.67
N SER A 274 -3.40 -13.74 9.72
CA SER A 274 -3.08 -15.04 9.12
C SER A 274 -2.47 -15.99 10.14
N SER A 275 -1.58 -15.53 11.03
CA SER A 275 -1.01 -16.35 12.10
C SER A 275 -2.08 -16.80 13.11
N PHE A 276 -2.98 -15.90 13.50
CA PHE A 276 -4.07 -16.19 14.44
C PHE A 276 -5.08 -17.17 13.84
N LEU A 277 -5.56 -16.94 12.61
CA LEU A 277 -6.48 -17.85 11.91
C LEU A 277 -5.86 -19.23 11.70
N SER A 278 -4.60 -19.29 11.29
CA SER A 278 -3.87 -20.54 11.12
C SER A 278 -3.75 -21.30 12.43
N PHE A 279 -3.50 -20.58 13.53
CA PHE A 279 -3.44 -21.18 14.85
C PHE A 279 -4.81 -21.72 15.30
N LEU A 280 -5.91 -20.98 15.05
CA LEU A 280 -7.26 -21.45 15.34
C LEU A 280 -7.61 -22.73 14.56
N LEU A 281 -7.24 -22.82 13.29
CA LEU A 281 -7.45 -24.02 12.47
C LEU A 281 -6.70 -25.26 13.00
N CYS A 282 -5.55 -25.03 13.62
CA CYS A 282 -4.72 -26.10 14.19
C CYS A 282 -5.08 -26.44 15.65
N ILE A 283 -5.96 -25.66 16.29
CA ILE A 283 -6.25 -25.79 17.73
C ILE A 283 -6.80 -27.14 18.12
N ASP A 284 -7.63 -27.75 17.25
CA ASP A 284 -8.21 -29.05 17.51
C ASP A 284 -7.16 -30.15 17.58
N GLN A 285 -6.01 -29.97 16.93
CA GLN A 285 -4.89 -30.93 16.99
C GLN A 285 -4.29 -31.01 18.39
N PHE A 286 -4.38 -29.94 19.20
CA PHE A 286 -3.93 -29.95 20.60
C PHE A 286 -4.83 -30.82 21.50
N PHE A 287 -6.09 -31.00 21.12
CA PHE A 287 -7.11 -31.51 22.04
C PHE A 287 -7.78 -32.80 21.61
N THR A 288 -7.75 -33.14 20.33
CA THR A 288 -8.48 -34.31 19.80
C THR A 288 -7.76 -35.65 19.96
N LYS A 289 -6.43 -35.66 20.04
CA LYS A 289 -5.70 -36.92 20.30
C LYS A 289 -5.91 -37.34 21.75
N LYS A 290 -6.69 -38.42 21.97
CA LYS A 290 -6.89 -39.01 23.28
C LYS A 290 -5.54 -39.48 23.85
N ILE A 291 -5.35 -39.28 25.15
CA ILE A 291 -4.14 -39.70 25.90
C ILE A 291 -3.81 -41.17 25.66
N SER A 292 -4.85 -42.02 25.52
CA SER A 292 -4.72 -43.46 25.24
C SER A 292 -4.14 -43.82 23.87
N GLN A 293 -4.27 -42.95 22.87
CA GLN A 293 -3.69 -43.20 21.53
C GLN A 293 -2.22 -42.78 21.44
N ARG A 294 -1.77 -41.91 22.35
CA ARG A 294 -0.38 -41.45 22.42
C ARG A 294 0.53 -42.41 23.17
N ILE A 295 -0.04 -43.20 24.10
CA ILE A 295 0.71 -44.22 24.86
C ILE A 295 0.97 -45.48 23.99
N LYS A 296 0.13 -45.76 22.98
CA LYS A 296 0.30 -46.92 22.09
C LYS A 296 1.31 -46.73 20.96
N GLY A 297 1.90 -45.54 20.83
CA GLY A 297 2.91 -45.22 19.82
C GLY A 297 4.34 -45.14 20.38
N VAL A 298 4.59 -45.73 21.55
CA VAL A 298 5.91 -45.96 22.13
C VAL A 298 6.29 -47.41 21.99
#